data_2bbbc40cfbcd7ee084250ff5b34fc258
#
_entry.id   2bbbc40cfbcd7ee084250ff5b34fc258
#
_cell.length_a   1.000
_cell.length_b   1.000
_cell.length_c   1.000
_cell.angle_alpha   90.00
_cell.angle_beta   90.00
_cell.angle_gamma   90.00
#
_symmetry.space_group_name_H-M   'P 1'
#
loop_
_entity.id
_entity.type
_entity.pdbx_description
1 polymer ?
#
loop_
_entity_poly.entity_id
_entity_poly.type
_entity_poly.pdbx_seq_one_letter_code
_entity_poly.pdbx_strand_id
1 'polypeptide(L)'
;MAKFFPMFSSSSGNCTYIGDSTGGLLVDAGVSFKKIQETLLSNDIPLEKIKAVLVTHEHGDHIKGLKTLLKKTGASVIASRDTIYALEFHKAIDDTTPRVYIDDLSEYEANSFIIKRFPTSHDCVGSSGYTVTLSDGRKIGVCTDLGIVTEEVKNALTGAELVMLESNHDPVMLRLGPYTPELKIRVGGDKGHLANAVSAALIGELFKTGTRRFVLAHLSENNNTPEKAESAARASLVSSGAKNNDYILYVAKPEGNRVISL
;
A
#
# COMPACT_ATOMS: atom_id res chain seq x y z
N MET A 1 -8.06 -17.25 10.31
CA MET A 1 -7.06 -16.28 10.77
C MET A 1 -6.82 -15.32 9.62
N ALA A 2 -6.86 -14.04 9.88
CA ALA A 2 -6.63 -13.05 8.84
C ALA A 2 -5.14 -12.94 8.52
N LYS A 3 -4.84 -12.63 7.25
CA LYS A 3 -3.50 -12.55 6.70
C LYS A 3 -3.30 -11.19 6.05
N PHE A 4 -2.20 -10.53 6.35
CA PHE A 4 -1.67 -9.40 5.61
C PHE A 4 -0.34 -9.82 4.97
N PHE A 5 -0.18 -9.60 3.68
CA PHE A 5 1.02 -10.05 2.98
C PHE A 5 1.49 -9.02 1.96
N PRO A 6 2.51 -8.21 2.28
CA PRO A 6 3.13 -7.27 1.35
C PRO A 6 3.99 -8.07 0.36
N MET A 7 3.37 -8.67 -0.66
CA MET A 7 4.05 -9.60 -1.58
C MET A 7 5.24 -8.96 -2.28
N PHE A 8 5.02 -7.76 -2.81
CA PHE A 8 6.02 -6.94 -3.51
C PHE A 8 5.90 -5.49 -3.07
N SER A 9 7.03 -4.83 -2.84
CA SER A 9 7.03 -3.43 -2.39
C SER A 9 8.31 -2.71 -2.81
N SER A 10 8.26 -2.02 -3.95
CA SER A 10 9.35 -1.19 -4.49
C SER A 10 8.86 -0.38 -5.68
N SER A 11 9.67 0.57 -6.17
CA SER A 11 9.44 1.28 -7.44
C SER A 11 9.45 0.36 -8.69
N SER A 12 9.71 -0.93 -8.53
CA SER A 12 9.69 -1.94 -9.62
C SER A 12 8.40 -2.76 -9.63
N GLY A 13 7.60 -2.69 -8.57
CA GLY A 13 6.32 -3.37 -8.48
C GLY A 13 5.77 -3.49 -7.07
N ASN A 14 4.49 -3.21 -6.94
CA ASN A 14 3.74 -3.22 -5.70
C ASN A 14 2.56 -4.19 -5.79
N CYS A 15 2.38 -5.02 -4.78
CA CYS A 15 1.22 -5.90 -4.65
C CYS A 15 1.11 -6.39 -3.21
N THR A 16 -0.01 -6.12 -2.56
CA THR A 16 -0.26 -6.53 -1.19
C THR A 16 -1.54 -7.35 -1.11
N TYR A 17 -1.51 -8.51 -0.46
CA TYR A 17 -2.69 -9.33 -0.19
C TYR A 17 -3.23 -9.05 1.21
N ILE A 18 -4.54 -8.92 1.30
CA ILE A 18 -5.31 -8.84 2.54
C ILE A 18 -6.44 -9.85 2.45
N GLY A 19 -6.55 -10.75 3.43
CA GLY A 19 -7.62 -11.74 3.39
C GLY A 19 -7.77 -12.56 4.66
N ASP A 20 -8.85 -13.33 4.69
CA ASP A 20 -9.17 -14.26 5.77
C ASP A 20 -9.77 -15.57 5.21
N SER A 21 -10.52 -16.31 6.04
CA SER A 21 -11.16 -17.56 5.63
C SER A 21 -12.24 -17.36 4.56
N THR A 22 -12.83 -16.17 4.47
CA THR A 22 -13.96 -15.86 3.57
C THR A 22 -13.51 -15.49 2.16
N GLY A 23 -12.30 -14.91 2.03
CA GLY A 23 -11.75 -14.47 0.75
C GLY A 23 -10.53 -13.58 0.93
N GLY A 24 -10.17 -12.87 -0.14
CA GLY A 24 -9.05 -11.94 -0.14
C GLY A 24 -9.16 -10.87 -1.21
N LEU A 25 -8.43 -9.81 -0.96
CA LEU A 25 -8.26 -8.65 -1.82
C LEU A 25 -6.79 -8.48 -2.17
N LEU A 26 -6.49 -7.90 -3.32
CA LEU A 26 -5.18 -7.34 -3.59
C LEU A 26 -5.25 -5.81 -3.54
N VAL A 27 -4.23 -5.19 -3.01
CA VAL A 27 -3.94 -3.77 -3.22
C VAL A 27 -2.81 -3.72 -4.23
N ASP A 28 -3.11 -3.20 -5.41
CA ASP A 28 -2.29 -3.18 -6.62
C ASP A 28 -1.90 -4.56 -7.18
N ALA A 29 -1.43 -4.55 -8.43
CA ALA A 29 -0.94 -5.70 -9.17
C ALA A 29 0.27 -5.30 -10.05
N GLY A 30 1.28 -4.70 -9.43
CA GLY A 30 2.37 -3.98 -10.08
C GLY A 30 3.48 -4.87 -10.66
N VAL A 31 3.42 -6.19 -10.45
CA VAL A 31 4.34 -7.15 -11.06
C VAL A 31 3.60 -8.06 -12.03
N SER A 32 4.32 -8.88 -12.81
CA SER A 32 3.67 -9.81 -13.76
C SER A 32 2.70 -10.76 -13.04
N PHE A 33 1.60 -11.10 -13.71
CA PHE A 33 0.62 -12.08 -13.20
C PHE A 33 1.28 -13.38 -12.74
N LYS A 34 2.27 -13.87 -13.50
CA LYS A 34 3.02 -15.09 -13.15
C LYS A 34 3.66 -14.97 -11.76
N LYS A 35 4.36 -13.86 -11.47
CA LYS A 35 4.95 -13.61 -10.14
C LYS A 35 3.90 -13.55 -9.05
N ILE A 36 2.76 -12.85 -9.28
CA ILE A 36 1.65 -12.78 -8.33
C ILE A 36 1.14 -14.19 -8.02
N GLN A 37 0.83 -14.97 -9.04
CA GLN A 37 0.29 -16.33 -8.92
C GLN A 37 1.26 -17.26 -8.17
N GLU A 38 2.53 -17.28 -8.55
CA GLU A 38 3.55 -18.11 -7.90
C GLU A 38 3.72 -17.74 -6.42
N THR A 39 3.71 -16.44 -6.10
CA THR A 39 3.84 -15.96 -4.72
C THR A 39 2.60 -16.29 -3.88
N LEU A 40 1.39 -16.16 -4.41
CA LEU A 40 0.17 -16.56 -3.71
C LEU A 40 0.18 -18.07 -3.43
N LEU A 41 0.46 -18.89 -4.44
CA LEU A 41 0.47 -20.35 -4.33
C LEU A 41 1.53 -20.86 -3.35
N SER A 42 2.73 -20.29 -3.36
CA SER A 42 3.80 -20.67 -2.43
C SER A 42 3.52 -20.30 -0.95
N ASN A 43 2.46 -19.51 -0.70
CA ASN A 43 1.98 -19.14 0.63
C ASN A 43 0.59 -19.68 0.96
N ASP A 44 0.17 -20.75 0.26
CA ASP A 44 -1.13 -21.40 0.46
C ASP A 44 -2.32 -20.45 0.34
N ILE A 45 -2.25 -19.51 -0.62
CA ILE A 45 -3.33 -18.59 -0.96
C ILE A 45 -3.84 -18.93 -2.37
N PRO A 46 -4.97 -19.61 -2.49
CA PRO A 46 -5.54 -19.96 -3.78
C PRO A 46 -5.97 -18.70 -4.55
N LEU A 47 -5.71 -18.70 -5.86
CA LEU A 47 -6.04 -17.56 -6.73
C LEU A 47 -7.55 -17.24 -6.74
N GLU A 48 -8.39 -18.24 -6.59
CA GLU A 48 -9.85 -18.14 -6.55
C GLU A 48 -10.36 -17.35 -5.32
N LYS A 49 -9.51 -17.20 -4.31
CA LYS A 49 -9.80 -16.36 -3.14
C LYS A 49 -9.80 -14.87 -3.46
N ILE A 50 -9.11 -14.45 -4.54
CA ILE A 50 -9.02 -13.04 -4.92
C ILE A 50 -10.35 -12.61 -5.55
N LYS A 51 -11.08 -11.73 -4.87
CA LYS A 51 -12.41 -11.24 -5.29
C LYS A 51 -12.39 -9.82 -5.80
N ALA A 52 -11.42 -9.01 -5.38
CA ALA A 52 -11.26 -7.65 -5.84
C ALA A 52 -9.78 -7.24 -5.84
N VAL A 53 -9.47 -6.26 -6.69
CA VAL A 53 -8.19 -5.55 -6.71
C VAL A 53 -8.46 -4.07 -6.47
N LEU A 54 -7.95 -3.56 -5.36
CA LEU A 54 -7.94 -2.13 -5.04
C LEU A 54 -6.76 -1.53 -5.78
N VAL A 55 -7.00 -0.58 -6.67
CA VAL A 55 -5.91 0.08 -7.40
C VAL A 55 -5.69 1.47 -6.83
N THR A 56 -4.47 1.70 -6.32
CA THR A 56 -4.11 3.00 -5.73
C THR A 56 -4.02 4.09 -6.79
N HIS A 57 -3.36 3.81 -7.91
CA HIS A 57 -3.20 4.70 -9.05
C HIS A 57 -2.69 3.94 -10.29
N GLU A 58 -2.57 4.64 -11.43
CA GLU A 58 -2.33 4.06 -12.76
C GLU A 58 -0.87 3.81 -13.13
N HIS A 59 0.12 4.11 -12.28
CA HIS A 59 1.53 3.90 -12.62
C HIS A 59 1.84 2.41 -12.87
N GLY A 60 2.80 2.16 -13.78
CA GLY A 60 3.09 0.82 -14.27
C GLY A 60 3.51 -0.19 -13.20
N ASP A 61 4.21 0.26 -12.17
CA ASP A 61 4.61 -0.54 -11.01
C ASP A 61 3.46 -0.83 -10.02
N HIS A 62 2.23 -0.38 -10.34
CA HIS A 62 0.98 -0.72 -9.62
C HIS A 62 0.01 -1.54 -10.46
N ILE A 63 0.13 -1.53 -11.80
CA ILE A 63 -0.88 -2.14 -12.67
C ILE A 63 -0.35 -3.16 -13.68
N LYS A 64 0.95 -3.42 -13.76
CA LYS A 64 1.61 -4.25 -14.78
C LYS A 64 0.98 -5.63 -14.99
N GLY A 65 0.54 -6.30 -13.94
CA GLY A 65 -0.10 -7.61 -13.98
C GLY A 65 -1.62 -7.56 -14.00
N LEU A 66 -2.22 -6.40 -13.78
CA LEU A 66 -3.64 -6.21 -13.50
C LEU A 66 -4.54 -6.85 -14.55
N LYS A 67 -4.35 -6.52 -15.82
CA LYS A 67 -5.18 -7.04 -16.94
C LYS A 67 -5.25 -8.57 -16.97
N THR A 68 -4.10 -9.22 -16.81
CA THR A 68 -4.04 -10.69 -16.85
C THR A 68 -4.66 -11.30 -15.60
N LEU A 69 -4.40 -10.68 -14.43
CA LEU A 69 -4.98 -11.10 -13.17
C LEU A 69 -6.51 -11.08 -13.22
N LEU A 70 -7.10 -9.96 -13.65
CA LEU A 70 -8.55 -9.80 -13.75
C LEU A 70 -9.18 -10.82 -14.70
N LYS A 71 -8.57 -11.07 -15.86
CA LYS A 71 -9.02 -12.12 -16.79
C LYS A 71 -8.98 -13.52 -16.21
N LYS A 72 -8.05 -13.81 -15.31
CA LYS A 72 -7.87 -15.13 -14.70
C LYS A 72 -8.73 -15.37 -13.47
N THR A 73 -9.07 -14.31 -12.74
CA THR A 73 -9.82 -14.39 -11.49
C THR A 73 -11.28 -14.00 -11.63
N GLY A 74 -11.62 -13.15 -12.61
CA GLY A 74 -12.92 -12.49 -12.68
C GLY A 74 -13.14 -11.45 -11.55
N ALA A 75 -12.07 -11.07 -10.85
CA ALA A 75 -12.13 -10.10 -9.76
C ALA A 75 -12.57 -8.71 -10.26
N SER A 76 -13.24 -7.96 -9.39
CA SER A 76 -13.60 -6.57 -9.66
C SER A 76 -12.43 -5.63 -9.40
N VAL A 77 -12.32 -4.56 -10.19
CA VAL A 77 -11.46 -3.41 -9.89
C VAL A 77 -12.22 -2.43 -9.02
N ILE A 78 -11.59 -1.97 -7.95
CA ILE A 78 -12.13 -0.93 -7.06
C ILE A 78 -11.11 0.21 -7.03
N ALA A 79 -11.48 1.38 -7.49
CA ALA A 79 -10.59 2.55 -7.52
C ALA A 79 -11.39 3.85 -7.56
N SER A 80 -10.68 4.99 -7.47
CA SER A 80 -11.26 6.29 -7.76
C SER A 80 -11.75 6.35 -9.21
N ARG A 81 -12.70 7.23 -9.49
CA ARG A 81 -13.22 7.46 -10.85
C ARG A 81 -12.09 7.81 -11.82
N ASP A 82 -11.22 8.72 -11.41
CA ASP A 82 -10.10 9.17 -12.23
C ASP A 82 -9.10 8.05 -12.51
N THR A 83 -8.77 7.23 -11.50
CA THR A 83 -7.94 6.04 -11.69
C THR A 83 -8.59 5.05 -12.64
N ILE A 84 -9.90 4.78 -12.54
CA ILE A 84 -10.59 3.87 -13.47
C ILE A 84 -10.51 4.39 -14.91
N TYR A 85 -10.74 5.68 -15.14
CA TYR A 85 -10.60 6.28 -16.48
C TYR A 85 -9.17 6.17 -17.02
N ALA A 86 -8.15 6.37 -16.16
CA ALA A 86 -6.76 6.17 -16.55
C ALA A 86 -6.47 4.69 -16.88
N LEU A 87 -7.01 3.74 -16.12
CA LEU A 87 -6.87 2.31 -16.42
C LEU A 87 -7.51 1.93 -17.76
N GLU A 88 -8.66 2.50 -18.11
CA GLU A 88 -9.31 2.33 -19.42
C GLU A 88 -8.45 2.93 -20.54
N PHE A 89 -7.99 4.16 -20.35
CA PHE A 89 -7.13 4.86 -21.31
C PHE A 89 -5.84 4.06 -21.60
N HIS A 90 -5.20 3.51 -20.58
CA HIS A 90 -4.01 2.66 -20.70
C HIS A 90 -4.33 1.22 -21.13
N LYS A 91 -5.60 0.88 -21.38
CA LYS A 91 -6.06 -0.46 -21.74
C LYS A 91 -5.66 -1.56 -20.72
N ALA A 92 -5.49 -1.15 -19.46
CA ALA A 92 -5.25 -2.06 -18.33
C ALA A 92 -6.52 -2.80 -17.93
N ILE A 93 -7.69 -2.23 -18.21
CA ILE A 93 -9.02 -2.84 -18.11
C ILE A 93 -9.79 -2.60 -19.42
N ASP A 94 -10.88 -3.31 -19.59
CA ASP A 94 -11.79 -3.18 -20.74
C ASP A 94 -13.26 -3.12 -20.30
N ASP A 95 -14.18 -2.96 -21.24
CA ASP A 95 -15.63 -2.79 -20.98
C ASP A 95 -16.25 -3.98 -20.24
N THR A 96 -15.65 -5.16 -20.33
CA THR A 96 -16.13 -6.39 -19.67
C THR A 96 -15.61 -6.53 -18.24
N THR A 97 -14.66 -5.71 -17.82
CA THR A 97 -14.07 -5.75 -16.48
C THR A 97 -15.06 -5.22 -15.45
N PRO A 98 -15.47 -6.02 -14.44
CA PRO A 98 -16.28 -5.54 -13.33
C PRO A 98 -15.53 -4.44 -12.57
N ARG A 99 -16.18 -3.28 -12.33
CA ARG A 99 -15.54 -2.13 -11.69
C ARG A 99 -16.45 -1.42 -10.72
N VAL A 100 -15.86 -0.84 -9.70
CA VAL A 100 -16.53 -0.04 -8.66
C VAL A 100 -15.83 1.32 -8.55
N TYR A 101 -16.59 2.38 -8.77
CA TYR A 101 -16.15 3.76 -8.55
C TYR A 101 -16.35 4.10 -7.07
N ILE A 102 -15.30 3.94 -6.27
CA ILE A 102 -15.42 4.03 -4.81
C ILE A 102 -15.64 5.47 -4.31
N ASP A 103 -15.38 6.49 -5.14
CA ASP A 103 -15.64 7.90 -4.80
C ASP A 103 -17.13 8.19 -4.60
N ASP A 104 -17.99 7.42 -5.24
CA ASP A 104 -19.43 7.58 -5.16
C ASP A 104 -20.01 7.00 -3.85
N LEU A 105 -19.17 6.38 -3.05
CA LEU A 105 -19.55 5.60 -1.87
C LEU A 105 -18.79 6.08 -0.63
N SER A 106 -19.45 6.15 0.52
CA SER A 106 -18.78 6.37 1.79
C SER A 106 -17.91 5.17 2.21
N GLU A 107 -18.33 3.97 1.79
CA GLU A 107 -17.64 2.70 1.97
C GLU A 107 -18.22 1.68 0.98
N TYR A 108 -17.47 0.64 0.68
CA TYR A 108 -17.90 -0.45 -0.18
C TYR A 108 -17.65 -1.80 0.50
N GLU A 109 -18.67 -2.65 0.49
CA GLU A 109 -18.54 -4.02 1.01
C GLU A 109 -18.21 -4.98 -0.13
N ALA A 110 -17.03 -5.61 -0.05
CA ALA A 110 -16.60 -6.69 -0.93
C ALA A 110 -16.45 -7.98 -0.11
N ASN A 111 -17.35 -8.93 -0.31
CA ASN A 111 -17.51 -10.14 0.53
C ASN A 111 -17.80 -9.73 2.00
N SER A 112 -16.85 -9.93 2.90
CA SER A 112 -16.97 -9.56 4.30
C SER A 112 -16.01 -8.42 4.70
N PHE A 113 -15.43 -7.75 3.70
CA PHE A 113 -14.50 -6.64 3.92
C PHE A 113 -15.19 -5.32 3.64
N ILE A 114 -15.09 -4.37 4.58
CA ILE A 114 -15.53 -2.98 4.35
C ILE A 114 -14.32 -2.17 3.90
N ILE A 115 -14.41 -1.61 2.72
CA ILE A 115 -13.34 -0.86 2.06
C ILE A 115 -13.71 0.62 2.07
N LYS A 116 -12.78 1.46 2.51
CA LYS A 116 -12.86 2.92 2.38
C LYS A 116 -11.62 3.43 1.68
N ARG A 117 -11.82 4.38 0.80
CA ARG A 117 -10.77 5.13 0.10
C ARG A 117 -10.49 6.44 0.82
N PHE A 118 -9.25 6.89 0.76
CA PHE A 118 -8.87 8.27 1.07
C PHE A 118 -7.84 8.77 0.03
N PRO A 119 -7.84 10.07 -0.31
CA PRO A 119 -6.90 10.60 -1.29
C PRO A 119 -5.48 10.65 -0.74
N THR A 120 -4.49 10.44 -1.62
CA THR A 120 -3.07 10.67 -1.33
C THR A 120 -2.52 11.75 -2.26
N SER A 121 -1.43 12.41 -1.84
CA SER A 121 -0.78 13.44 -2.65
C SER A 121 0.32 12.82 -3.51
N HIS A 122 -0.01 12.49 -4.76
CA HIS A 122 0.94 11.91 -5.72
C HIS A 122 0.79 12.50 -7.11
N ASP A 123 1.79 12.36 -7.98
CA ASP A 123 1.84 12.93 -9.33
C ASP A 123 1.11 12.06 -10.38
N CYS A 124 -0.09 11.65 -10.06
CA CYS A 124 -1.00 10.86 -10.89
C CYS A 124 -2.43 11.36 -10.74
N VAL A 125 -3.36 10.81 -11.53
CA VAL A 125 -4.77 11.14 -11.41
C VAL A 125 -5.45 10.24 -10.36
N GLY A 126 -6.17 10.83 -9.40
CA GLY A 126 -7.02 10.09 -8.47
C GLY A 126 -6.30 9.19 -7.45
N SER A 127 -5.04 9.49 -7.10
CA SER A 127 -4.26 8.70 -6.14
C SER A 127 -4.98 8.41 -4.83
N SER A 128 -4.83 7.20 -4.33
CA SER A 128 -5.63 6.67 -3.23
C SER A 128 -4.83 5.81 -2.27
N GLY A 129 -5.08 5.99 -0.97
CA GLY A 129 -4.87 4.97 0.03
C GLY A 129 -6.19 4.26 0.37
N TYR A 130 -6.10 3.13 1.06
CA TYR A 130 -7.25 2.32 1.44
C TYR A 130 -7.21 1.92 2.90
N THR A 131 -8.39 1.89 3.52
CA THR A 131 -8.59 1.10 4.72
C THR A 131 -9.50 -0.08 4.41
N VAL A 132 -9.15 -1.24 4.96
CA VAL A 132 -9.91 -2.48 4.85
C VAL A 132 -10.25 -2.94 6.25
N THR A 133 -11.54 -2.97 6.58
CA THR A 133 -12.03 -3.56 7.82
C THR A 133 -12.40 -5.02 7.57
N LEU A 134 -11.79 -5.90 8.31
CA LEU A 134 -12.00 -7.35 8.24
C LEU A 134 -13.34 -7.76 8.88
N SER A 135 -13.78 -8.99 8.64
CA SER A 135 -15.02 -9.57 9.22
C SER A 135 -15.08 -9.54 10.74
N ASP A 136 -13.94 -9.51 11.42
CA ASP A 136 -13.82 -9.43 12.87
C ASP A 136 -13.67 -7.99 13.42
N GLY A 137 -13.82 -6.98 12.57
CA GLY A 137 -13.78 -5.57 12.92
C GLY A 137 -12.38 -4.95 12.95
N ARG A 138 -11.31 -5.72 12.74
CA ARG A 138 -9.95 -5.15 12.68
C ARG A 138 -9.75 -4.35 11.40
N LYS A 139 -9.23 -3.14 11.54
CA LYS A 139 -8.96 -2.22 10.44
C LYS A 139 -7.49 -2.30 10.02
N ILE A 140 -7.24 -2.41 8.72
CA ILE A 140 -5.93 -2.36 8.09
C ILE A 140 -5.86 -1.10 7.24
N GLY A 141 -4.77 -0.34 7.32
CA GLY A 141 -4.48 0.79 6.44
C GLY A 141 -3.35 0.49 5.48
N VAL A 142 -3.52 0.87 4.22
CA VAL A 142 -2.46 0.83 3.19
C VAL A 142 -2.35 2.20 2.56
N CYS A 143 -1.17 2.80 2.67
CA CYS A 143 -0.89 4.16 2.21
C CYS A 143 0.55 4.24 1.67
N THR A 144 0.68 4.16 0.36
CA THR A 144 1.93 4.34 -0.38
C THR A 144 1.73 5.44 -1.42
N ASP A 145 2.81 5.95 -1.95
CA ASP A 145 2.81 6.95 -3.00
C ASP A 145 2.10 8.24 -2.57
N LEU A 146 2.78 8.94 -1.68
CA LEU A 146 2.34 10.24 -1.20
C LEU A 146 3.53 11.12 -0.82
N GLY A 147 3.51 12.39 -1.23
CA GLY A 147 4.57 13.37 -0.88
C GLY A 147 4.36 14.02 0.48
N ILE A 148 3.12 14.17 0.91
CA ILE A 148 2.75 14.79 2.20
C ILE A 148 1.69 13.97 2.94
N VAL A 149 1.69 14.09 4.26
CA VAL A 149 0.66 13.52 5.13
C VAL A 149 -0.43 14.57 5.38
N THR A 150 -1.61 14.38 4.81
CA THR A 150 -2.77 15.25 5.03
C THR A 150 -3.56 14.82 6.27
N GLU A 151 -4.47 15.67 6.75
CA GLU A 151 -5.36 15.29 7.85
C GLU A 151 -6.31 14.15 7.47
N GLU A 152 -6.70 14.04 6.19
CA GLU A 152 -7.49 12.90 5.70
C GLU A 152 -6.71 11.59 5.84
N VAL A 153 -5.42 11.58 5.47
CA VAL A 153 -4.54 10.41 5.64
C VAL A 153 -4.45 10.01 7.11
N LYS A 154 -4.19 10.97 8.01
CA LYS A 154 -4.11 10.72 9.45
C LYS A 154 -5.41 10.14 10.00
N ASN A 155 -6.53 10.79 9.69
CA ASN A 155 -7.85 10.36 10.16
C ASN A 155 -8.22 8.98 9.65
N ALA A 156 -7.94 8.69 8.37
CA ALA A 156 -8.20 7.38 7.79
C ALA A 156 -7.41 6.27 8.48
N LEU A 157 -6.13 6.50 8.78
CA LEU A 157 -5.25 5.49 9.38
C LEU A 157 -5.41 5.35 10.90
N THR A 158 -5.96 6.37 11.58
CA THR A 158 -6.20 6.34 13.04
C THR A 158 -7.06 5.15 13.45
N GLY A 159 -6.61 4.43 14.49
CA GLY A 159 -7.29 3.25 15.02
C GLY A 159 -7.16 2.00 14.14
N ALA A 160 -6.26 1.99 13.17
CA ALA A 160 -5.94 0.77 12.43
C ALA A 160 -5.09 -0.18 13.29
N GLU A 161 -5.39 -1.47 13.22
CA GLU A 161 -4.60 -2.54 13.86
C GLU A 161 -3.21 -2.68 13.22
N LEU A 162 -3.18 -2.59 11.89
CA LEU A 162 -1.97 -2.62 11.07
C LEU A 162 -1.99 -1.48 10.06
N VAL A 163 -0.86 -0.80 9.92
CA VAL A 163 -0.65 0.22 8.88
C VAL A 163 0.57 -0.14 8.04
N MET A 164 0.37 -0.27 6.73
CA MET A 164 1.42 -0.24 5.73
C MET A 164 1.57 1.19 5.23
N LEU A 165 2.73 1.78 5.48
CA LEU A 165 3.01 3.18 5.18
C LEU A 165 4.27 3.32 4.36
N GLU A 166 4.25 4.21 3.38
CA GLU A 166 5.45 4.56 2.63
C GLU A 166 6.57 5.08 3.54
N SER A 167 7.79 4.63 3.26
CA SER A 167 9.03 5.17 3.80
C SER A 167 10.06 5.15 2.68
N ASN A 168 9.91 6.10 1.73
CA ASN A 168 10.55 5.99 0.44
C ASN A 168 12.03 6.33 0.48
N HIS A 169 12.42 7.48 1.04
CA HIS A 169 13.80 7.94 0.94
C HIS A 169 14.37 8.55 2.23
N ASP A 170 15.67 8.41 2.37
CA ASP A 170 16.48 9.21 3.29
C ASP A 170 16.80 10.55 2.60
N PRO A 171 16.50 11.72 3.20
CA PRO A 171 16.72 13.01 2.55
C PRO A 171 18.17 13.29 2.17
N VAL A 172 19.13 12.76 2.93
CA VAL A 172 20.57 12.93 2.62
C VAL A 172 20.96 12.06 1.43
N MET A 173 20.50 10.80 1.40
CA MET A 173 20.75 9.92 0.27
C MET A 173 20.10 10.46 -1.01
N LEU A 174 18.87 10.97 -0.96
CA LEU A 174 18.20 11.59 -2.11
C LEU A 174 19.01 12.79 -2.61
N ARG A 175 19.46 13.68 -1.71
CA ARG A 175 20.25 14.85 -2.08
C ARG A 175 21.57 14.49 -2.75
N LEU A 176 22.28 13.50 -2.20
CA LEU A 176 23.63 13.09 -2.66
C LEU A 176 23.60 11.96 -3.69
N GLY A 177 22.47 11.30 -3.88
CA GLY A 177 22.29 10.14 -4.73
C GLY A 177 22.40 10.44 -6.23
N PRO A 178 22.28 9.40 -7.07
CA PRO A 178 22.56 9.48 -8.50
C PRO A 178 21.46 10.12 -9.36
N TYR A 179 20.32 10.47 -8.78
CA TYR A 179 19.19 11.04 -9.51
C TYR A 179 19.52 12.42 -10.04
N THR A 180 18.92 12.78 -11.20
CA THR A 180 19.02 14.13 -11.75
C THR A 180 18.38 15.16 -10.81
N PRO A 181 18.75 16.45 -10.89
CA PRO A 181 18.13 17.49 -10.07
C PRO A 181 16.60 17.49 -10.15
N GLU A 182 16.06 17.34 -11.37
CA GLU A 182 14.61 17.33 -11.63
C GLU A 182 13.94 16.15 -10.93
N LEU A 183 14.56 14.96 -11.00
CA LEU A 183 14.03 13.76 -10.36
C LEU A 183 14.10 13.86 -8.81
N LYS A 184 15.15 14.50 -8.27
CA LYS A 184 15.25 14.77 -6.82
C LYS A 184 14.14 15.71 -6.35
N ILE A 185 13.84 16.77 -7.12
CA ILE A 185 12.75 17.69 -6.84
C ILE A 185 11.40 16.96 -6.91
N ARG A 186 11.18 16.14 -7.94
CA ARG A 186 9.97 15.34 -8.08
C ARG A 186 9.78 14.37 -6.90
N VAL A 187 10.80 13.57 -6.57
CA VAL A 187 10.73 12.55 -5.51
C VAL A 187 10.54 13.18 -4.13
N GLY A 188 11.25 14.27 -3.82
CA GLY A 188 11.18 14.94 -2.53
C GLY A 188 10.09 16.01 -2.42
N GLY A 189 9.27 16.21 -3.46
CA GLY A 189 8.21 17.23 -3.50
C GLY A 189 6.89 16.75 -2.90
N ASP A 190 5.94 17.68 -2.73
CA ASP A 190 4.64 17.45 -2.12
C ASP A 190 3.74 16.43 -2.87
N LYS A 191 4.05 16.16 -4.13
CA LYS A 191 3.42 15.12 -4.96
C LYS A 191 4.37 13.97 -5.28
N GLY A 192 5.49 13.88 -4.59
CA GLY A 192 6.47 12.81 -4.73
C GLY A 192 6.22 11.67 -3.74
N HIS A 193 7.19 11.44 -2.86
CA HIS A 193 7.19 10.32 -1.92
C HIS A 193 7.63 10.75 -0.52
N LEU A 194 7.18 10.03 0.51
CA LEU A 194 7.51 10.33 1.90
C LEU A 194 8.98 10.06 2.22
N ALA A 195 9.62 11.07 2.81
CA ALA A 195 10.89 10.88 3.50
C ALA A 195 10.70 10.00 4.77
N ASN A 196 11.74 9.24 5.12
CA ASN A 196 11.75 8.39 6.32
C ASN A 196 11.32 9.13 7.60
N ALA A 197 11.76 10.39 7.76
CA ALA A 197 11.44 11.20 8.94
C ALA A 197 9.94 11.55 9.01
N VAL A 198 9.30 11.84 7.88
CA VAL A 198 7.86 12.17 7.81
C VAL A 198 7.03 10.92 8.08
N SER A 199 7.39 9.80 7.46
CA SER A 199 6.79 8.49 7.72
C SER A 199 6.89 8.13 9.21
N ALA A 200 8.08 8.26 9.79
CA ALA A 200 8.35 7.98 11.20
C ALA A 200 7.50 8.86 12.14
N ALA A 201 7.33 10.14 11.83
CA ALA A 201 6.48 11.03 12.61
C ALA A 201 5.03 10.54 12.66
N LEU A 202 4.45 10.18 11.51
CA LEU A 202 3.10 9.62 11.44
C LEU A 202 2.98 8.29 12.20
N ILE A 203 3.98 7.40 12.10
CA ILE A 203 4.02 6.14 12.86
C ILE A 203 3.95 6.40 14.36
N GLY A 204 4.69 7.37 14.88
CA GLY A 204 4.64 7.76 16.30
C GLY A 204 3.27 8.31 16.72
N GLU A 205 2.61 9.09 15.88
CA GLU A 205 1.23 9.56 16.11
C GLU A 205 0.24 8.40 16.13
N LEU A 206 0.30 7.51 15.14
CA LEU A 206 -0.57 6.34 15.04
C LEU A 206 -0.37 5.36 16.19
N PHE A 207 0.85 5.19 16.69
CA PHE A 207 1.11 4.39 17.89
C PHE A 207 0.35 4.91 19.11
N LYS A 208 0.32 6.23 19.31
CA LYS A 208 -0.43 6.88 20.40
C LYS A 208 -1.95 6.66 20.29
N THR A 209 -2.46 6.46 19.09
CA THR A 209 -3.89 6.18 18.82
C THR A 209 -4.26 4.69 18.81
N GLY A 210 -3.31 3.81 19.11
CA GLY A 210 -3.57 2.38 19.30
C GLY A 210 -3.02 1.43 18.24
N THR A 211 -2.46 1.92 17.13
CA THR A 211 -1.82 1.05 16.14
C THR A 211 -0.60 0.34 16.73
N ARG A 212 -0.50 -0.97 16.51
CA ARG A 212 0.58 -1.81 17.06
C ARG A 212 1.39 -2.57 16.01
N ARG A 213 0.95 -2.59 14.76
CA ARG A 213 1.66 -3.25 13.66
C ARG A 213 1.92 -2.25 12.53
N PHE A 214 3.19 -2.10 12.18
CA PHE A 214 3.65 -1.18 11.13
C PHE A 214 4.45 -1.93 10.08
N VAL A 215 4.17 -1.65 8.81
CA VAL A 215 4.92 -2.14 7.67
C VAL A 215 5.44 -0.94 6.90
N LEU A 216 6.75 -0.74 6.92
CA LEU A 216 7.41 0.27 6.07
C LEU A 216 7.48 -0.27 4.65
N ALA A 217 7.03 0.51 3.70
CA ALA A 217 6.83 0.07 2.33
C ALA A 217 7.39 1.06 1.31
N HIS A 218 7.48 0.62 0.06
CA HIS A 218 7.85 1.43 -1.09
C HIS A 218 9.19 2.17 -0.92
N LEU A 219 10.19 1.46 -0.37
CA LEU A 219 11.53 2.00 -0.19
C LEU A 219 12.23 2.17 -1.54
N SER A 220 12.85 3.32 -1.76
CA SER A 220 13.70 3.58 -2.93
C SER A 220 14.97 2.74 -2.87
N GLU A 221 15.26 1.98 -3.92
CA GLU A 221 16.47 1.18 -4.04
C GLU A 221 17.76 2.02 -4.08
N ASN A 222 17.66 3.27 -4.55
CA ASN A 222 18.80 4.17 -4.72
C ASN A 222 18.97 5.19 -3.58
N ASN A 223 17.90 5.55 -2.92
CA ASN A 223 17.89 6.68 -1.98
C ASN A 223 17.43 6.28 -0.57
N ASN A 224 17.44 4.98 -0.26
CA ASN A 224 17.11 4.47 1.06
C ASN A 224 17.88 3.19 1.37
N THR A 225 17.82 2.76 2.63
CA THR A 225 18.12 1.38 3.03
C THR A 225 17.09 0.93 4.07
N PRO A 226 16.81 -0.38 4.17
CA PRO A 226 15.92 -0.92 5.21
C PRO A 226 16.29 -0.45 6.62
N GLU A 227 17.60 -0.39 6.93
CA GLU A 227 18.11 -0.01 8.25
C GLU A 227 17.82 1.45 8.57
N LYS A 228 17.93 2.36 7.57
CA LYS A 228 17.63 3.78 7.75
C LYS A 228 16.14 4.02 8.00
N ALA A 229 15.29 3.38 7.20
CA ALA A 229 13.84 3.48 7.38
C ALA A 229 13.41 2.91 8.73
N GLU A 230 13.90 1.71 9.09
CA GLU A 230 13.62 1.07 10.36
C GLU A 230 14.11 1.90 11.56
N SER A 231 15.33 2.43 11.49
CA SER A 231 15.90 3.25 12.57
C SER A 231 15.08 4.51 12.82
N ALA A 232 14.64 5.21 11.76
CA ALA A 232 13.80 6.39 11.88
C ALA A 232 12.45 6.07 12.56
N ALA A 233 11.79 4.99 12.11
CA ALA A 233 10.52 4.56 12.68
C ALA A 233 10.66 4.13 14.14
N ARG A 234 11.69 3.36 14.49
CA ARG A 234 11.96 2.96 15.89
C ARG A 234 12.25 4.14 16.80
N ALA A 235 13.03 5.11 16.35
CA ALA A 235 13.31 6.32 17.13
C ALA A 235 12.02 7.09 17.43
N SER A 236 11.11 7.22 16.47
CA SER A 236 9.81 7.88 16.66
C SER A 236 8.90 7.10 17.60
N LEU A 237 8.85 5.78 17.48
CA LEU A 237 8.06 4.91 18.38
C LEU A 237 8.55 5.05 19.83
N VAL A 238 9.87 4.98 20.06
CA VAL A 238 10.47 5.18 21.39
C VAL A 238 10.14 6.58 21.94
N SER A 239 10.28 7.62 21.13
CA SER A 239 9.91 8.99 21.51
C SER A 239 8.42 9.14 21.81
N SER A 240 7.59 8.29 21.24
CA SER A 240 6.14 8.21 21.51
C SER A 240 5.77 7.33 22.71
N GLY A 241 6.77 6.85 23.46
CA GLY A 241 6.60 6.05 24.68
C GLY A 241 6.53 4.53 24.47
N ALA A 242 6.78 4.05 23.25
CA ALA A 242 6.77 2.61 22.97
C ALA A 242 7.98 1.90 23.60
N LYS A 243 7.74 0.69 24.13
CA LYS A 243 8.79 -0.27 24.50
C LYS A 243 8.94 -1.31 23.41
N ASN A 244 10.05 -2.06 23.41
CA ASN A 244 10.38 -3.02 22.32
C ASN A 244 9.29 -4.07 22.03
N ASN A 245 8.47 -4.44 23.01
CA ASN A 245 7.43 -5.46 22.85
C ASN A 245 6.03 -4.87 22.62
N ASP A 246 5.90 -3.55 22.55
CA ASP A 246 4.59 -2.87 22.40
C ASP A 246 4.13 -2.82 20.95
N TYR A 247 5.01 -3.13 19.99
CA TYR A 247 4.72 -3.04 18.57
C TYR A 247 5.45 -4.08 17.75
N ILE A 248 4.96 -4.30 16.55
CA ILE A 248 5.65 -5.06 15.48
C ILE A 248 5.98 -4.07 14.37
N LEU A 249 7.25 -3.99 13.99
CA LEU A 249 7.72 -3.20 12.86
C LEU A 249 8.35 -4.15 11.84
N TYR A 250 7.89 -4.08 10.60
CA TYR A 250 8.38 -4.86 9.49
C TYR A 250 8.77 -3.92 8.34
N VAL A 251 9.88 -4.18 7.68
CA VAL A 251 10.28 -3.48 6.46
C VAL A 251 10.00 -4.39 5.28
N ALA A 252 9.06 -3.99 4.42
CA ALA A 252 8.73 -4.74 3.22
C ALA A 252 9.87 -4.66 2.20
N LYS A 253 10.18 -5.79 1.58
CA LYS A 253 11.23 -5.95 0.58
C LYS A 253 10.63 -5.90 -0.83
N PRO A 254 11.44 -5.67 -1.86
CA PRO A 254 10.99 -5.79 -3.25
C PRO A 254 10.30 -7.13 -3.55
N GLU A 255 10.81 -8.23 -2.96
CA GLU A 255 10.22 -9.58 -3.02
C GLU A 255 10.72 -10.44 -1.84
N GLY A 256 10.16 -11.65 -1.68
CA GLY A 256 10.57 -12.57 -0.60
C GLY A 256 10.06 -12.15 0.79
N ASN A 257 8.93 -11.45 0.83
CA ASN A 257 8.27 -11.08 2.08
C ASN A 257 7.56 -12.28 2.73
N ARG A 258 7.13 -12.10 3.96
CA ARG A 258 6.38 -13.10 4.72
C ARG A 258 4.95 -12.67 4.97
N VAL A 259 4.08 -13.65 5.14
CA VAL A 259 2.71 -13.43 5.62
C VAL A 259 2.76 -12.96 7.07
N ILE A 260 2.03 -11.91 7.38
CA ILE A 260 1.80 -11.39 8.72
C ILE A 260 0.41 -11.87 9.15
N SER A 261 0.37 -12.71 10.17
CA SER A 261 -0.90 -13.13 10.78
C SER A 261 -1.43 -12.02 11.68
N LEU A 262 -2.73 -11.79 11.57
CA LEU A 262 -3.45 -10.79 12.34
C LEU A 262 -4.34 -11.48 13.39
#